data_4a333464b5bdb76e66b5011fe89877e4
#
_entry.id   4a333464b5bdb76e66b5011fe89877e4
#
_cell.length_a   1.000
_cell.length_b   1.000
_cell.length_c   1.000
_cell.angle_alpha   90.00
_cell.angle_beta   90.00
_cell.angle_gamma   90.00
#
_symmetry.space_group_name_H-M   'P 1'
#
loop_
_entity.id
_entity.type
_entity.pdbx_description
1 polymer ?
#
loop_
_entity_poly.entity_id
_entity_poly.type
_entity_poly.pdbx_seq_one_letter_code
_entity_poly.pdbx_strand_id
1 'polypeptide(L)'
;MSGCEPVDLGQGDDTSVDDADEDLDTEFSAVSTNEDMPPGKGSGVRLVMPAWLANEYKTLQERLEDEMRRSTNGLPLCYERGSFYDGTLSTFLSAHRVHQVEPGLFHRPTFFVWLPHLLVPRLTCPTCTTTKQKGRDGLVPKLHKCGWVRYARRIIDVDRSLYLASYAYRCSHKDCRRHYLGWSSDLLGSLPRSLALEFPFQLTRRCGLTNWLASLLYDALGLRMGAGPFTQMIQSLHYRRYDETRLQFLEFVHERMTGDRAHLLTKIMPFGNFGDRDGYAGHVPSAKYFTCFYDNIMQRAAPEMKQLIAMSSVRVLQVDHSFKVS
;
A
#
# COMPACT_ATOMS: atom_id res chain seq x y z
N MET A 1 7.92 22.24 27.75
CA MET A 1 7.82 22.70 26.37
C MET A 1 9.20 22.56 25.77
N SER A 2 9.45 21.45 25.12
CA SER A 2 10.75 21.21 24.43
C SER A 2 10.38 21.09 22.96
N GLY A 3 10.65 22.15 22.20
CA GLY A 3 10.42 22.21 20.78
C GLY A 3 11.34 21.23 20.06
N CYS A 4 10.81 20.41 19.20
CA CYS A 4 11.57 19.81 18.13
C CYS A 4 11.78 20.89 17.08
N GLU A 5 13.00 21.40 16.98
CA GLU A 5 13.41 22.24 15.85
C GLU A 5 13.26 21.42 14.57
N PRO A 6 12.82 22.03 13.46
CA PRO A 6 12.83 21.37 12.17
C PRO A 6 14.29 21.06 11.83
N VAL A 7 14.60 19.77 11.66
CA VAL A 7 15.92 19.34 11.19
C VAL A 7 16.04 19.85 9.76
N ASP A 8 16.92 20.82 9.59
CA ASP A 8 17.40 21.32 8.32
C ASP A 8 18.02 20.11 7.57
N LEU A 9 17.42 19.72 6.47
CA LEU A 9 17.91 18.65 5.60
C LEU A 9 19.09 19.19 4.77
N GLY A 10 20.19 19.53 5.45
CA GLY A 10 21.48 19.72 4.84
C GLY A 10 21.92 18.44 4.14
N GLN A 11 22.38 18.58 2.92
CA GLN A 11 23.02 17.56 2.10
C GLN A 11 24.03 16.74 2.93
N GLY A 12 23.66 15.47 3.26
CA GLY A 12 24.55 14.54 3.93
C GLY A 12 23.80 13.54 4.79
N ASP A 13 23.77 12.29 4.33
CA ASP A 13 23.24 11.05 4.89
C ASP A 13 21.83 10.62 4.42
N ASP A 14 21.81 10.23 3.17
CA ASP A 14 20.69 9.55 2.51
C ASP A 14 20.52 8.06 2.95
N THR A 15 21.24 7.62 3.98
CA THR A 15 21.36 6.20 4.36
C THR A 15 20.40 5.73 5.45
N SER A 16 19.76 6.61 6.22
CA SER A 16 19.06 6.17 7.44
C SER A 16 17.58 5.79 7.27
N VAL A 17 16.95 6.11 6.15
CA VAL A 17 15.54 5.72 5.89
C VAL A 17 15.49 4.48 5.00
N ASP A 18 16.49 4.29 4.16
CA ASP A 18 16.63 3.10 3.32
C ASP A 18 17.02 1.85 4.15
N ASP A 19 17.81 2.02 5.23
CA ASP A 19 18.22 0.93 6.11
C ASP A 19 17.06 0.37 6.96
N ALA A 20 16.04 1.20 7.26
CA ALA A 20 14.84 0.71 7.95
C ALA A 20 13.93 -0.16 7.06
N ASP A 21 13.97 0.04 5.74
CA ASP A 21 13.32 -0.84 4.78
C ASP A 21 14.12 -2.12 4.53
N GLU A 22 15.46 -2.09 4.65
CA GLU A 22 16.32 -3.27 4.49
C GLU A 22 16.21 -4.26 5.66
N ASP A 23 16.08 -3.79 6.90
CA ASP A 23 15.92 -4.66 8.08
C ASP A 23 14.56 -5.34 8.16
N LEU A 24 13.49 -4.75 7.59
CA LEU A 24 12.17 -5.38 7.47
C LEU A 24 12.13 -6.46 6.37
N ASP A 25 13.08 -6.43 5.45
CA ASP A 25 13.20 -7.35 4.34
C ASP A 25 13.86 -8.70 4.69
N THR A 26 14.60 -8.77 5.80
CA THR A 26 15.35 -9.98 6.18
C THR A 26 14.45 -11.12 6.62
N GLU A 27 13.29 -10.85 7.19
CA GLU A 27 12.32 -11.91 7.54
C GLU A 27 11.65 -12.57 6.32
N PHE A 28 11.57 -11.86 5.18
CA PHE A 28 11.00 -12.39 3.94
C PHE A 28 12.03 -13.08 3.04
N SER A 29 13.33 -12.86 3.28
CA SER A 29 14.42 -13.47 2.51
C SER A 29 14.79 -14.89 2.95
N ALA A 30 14.30 -15.36 4.09
CA ALA A 30 14.72 -16.65 4.66
C ALA A 30 14.12 -17.88 3.99
N VAL A 31 13.32 -17.75 2.92
CA VAL A 31 12.79 -18.90 2.18
C VAL A 31 12.94 -18.70 0.69
N SER A 32 14.16 -18.72 0.20
CA SER A 32 14.46 -19.08 -1.18
C SER A 32 15.94 -19.46 -1.33
N THR A 33 16.33 -20.59 -0.74
CA THR A 33 17.46 -21.34 -1.24
C THR A 33 16.97 -22.18 -2.41
N ASN A 34 17.14 -21.71 -3.62
CA ASN A 34 17.33 -22.56 -4.77
C ASN A 34 18.40 -21.95 -5.66
N GLU A 35 19.48 -22.69 -5.68
CA GLU A 35 20.62 -22.65 -6.56
C GLU A 35 20.15 -22.60 -8.03
N ASP A 36 20.99 -21.97 -8.87
CA ASP A 36 20.93 -21.84 -10.33
C ASP A 36 20.23 -20.58 -10.89
N MET A 37 20.80 -19.42 -10.56
CA MET A 37 20.89 -18.34 -11.53
C MET A 37 22.27 -17.67 -11.45
N PRO A 38 22.97 -17.50 -12.59
CA PRO A 38 24.26 -16.82 -12.61
C PRO A 38 24.09 -15.37 -12.11
N PRO A 39 25.10 -14.78 -11.44
CA PRO A 39 25.04 -13.43 -10.92
C PRO A 39 25.09 -12.44 -12.09
N GLY A 40 23.92 -12.17 -12.65
CA GLY A 40 23.71 -11.01 -13.50
C GLY A 40 23.80 -9.77 -12.63
N LYS A 41 24.83 -8.95 -12.85
CA LYS A 41 24.93 -7.57 -12.35
C LYS A 41 23.75 -6.75 -12.90
N GLY A 42 22.57 -6.98 -12.37
CA GLY A 42 21.43 -6.10 -12.58
C GLY A 42 21.61 -4.92 -11.65
N SER A 43 22.01 -3.77 -12.19
CA SER A 43 21.79 -2.48 -11.54
C SER A 43 20.30 -2.38 -11.26
N GLY A 44 19.89 -2.68 -10.04
CA GLY A 44 18.50 -2.55 -9.62
C GLY A 44 18.12 -1.09 -9.68
N VAL A 45 17.59 -0.66 -10.81
CA VAL A 45 16.97 0.67 -10.93
C VAL A 45 15.85 0.68 -9.90
N ARG A 46 16.07 1.41 -8.81
CA ARG A 46 15.01 1.70 -7.83
C ARG A 46 13.84 2.28 -8.62
N LEU A 47 12.69 1.62 -8.56
CA LEU A 47 11.46 2.12 -9.18
C LEU A 47 11.00 3.35 -8.39
N VAL A 48 11.56 4.50 -8.73
CA VAL A 48 11.14 5.78 -8.18
C VAL A 48 9.67 6.00 -8.55
N MET A 49 8.88 6.48 -7.61
CA MET A 49 7.48 6.84 -7.82
C MET A 49 7.36 7.83 -9.00
N PRO A 50 6.39 7.67 -9.93
CA PRO A 50 6.17 8.62 -11.01
C PRO A 50 6.02 10.05 -10.49
N ALA A 51 6.55 11.04 -11.21
CA ALA A 51 6.54 12.44 -10.77
C ALA A 51 5.12 12.97 -10.50
N TRP A 52 4.16 12.63 -11.34
CA TRP A 52 2.76 13.01 -11.15
C TRP A 52 2.17 12.42 -9.86
N LEU A 53 2.46 11.16 -9.56
CA LEU A 53 2.00 10.49 -8.32
C LEU A 53 2.70 11.08 -7.09
N ALA A 54 3.98 11.44 -7.20
CA ALA A 54 4.71 12.10 -6.13
C ALA A 54 4.09 13.47 -5.79
N ASN A 55 3.68 14.23 -6.81
CA ASN A 55 2.99 15.50 -6.64
C ASN A 55 1.61 15.32 -5.98
N GLU A 56 0.81 14.35 -6.44
CA GLU A 56 -0.48 14.03 -5.81
C GLU A 56 -0.31 13.59 -4.35
N TYR A 57 0.71 12.78 -4.07
CA TYR A 57 1.03 12.35 -2.70
C TYR A 57 1.43 13.52 -1.82
N LYS A 58 2.26 14.44 -2.32
CA LYS A 58 2.63 15.67 -1.59
C LYS A 58 1.42 16.56 -1.32
N THR A 59 0.57 16.77 -2.32
CA THR A 59 -0.69 17.53 -2.17
C THR A 59 -1.61 16.89 -1.11
N LEU A 60 -1.70 15.56 -1.10
CA LEU A 60 -2.42 14.83 -0.06
C LEU A 60 -1.86 15.12 1.33
N GLN A 61 -0.53 15.03 1.49
CA GLN A 61 0.13 15.27 2.78
C GLN A 61 -0.15 16.68 3.31
N GLU A 62 0.05 17.70 2.48
CA GLU A 62 -0.20 19.10 2.82
C GLU A 62 -1.66 19.33 3.22
N ARG A 63 -2.60 18.77 2.46
CA ARG A 63 -4.03 18.87 2.76
C ARG A 63 -4.39 18.19 4.08
N LEU A 64 -3.93 16.95 4.30
CA LEU A 64 -4.23 16.22 5.54
C LEU A 64 -3.63 16.92 6.77
N GLU A 65 -2.44 17.50 6.65
CA GLU A 65 -1.84 18.29 7.73
C GLU A 65 -2.62 19.55 8.03
N ASP A 66 -3.14 20.22 7.01
CA ASP A 66 -4.01 21.38 7.18
C ASP A 66 -5.36 21.01 7.81
N GLU A 67 -5.97 19.92 7.37
CA GLU A 67 -7.19 19.37 7.96
C GLU A 67 -6.99 19.06 9.45
N MET A 68 -5.93 18.32 9.80
CA MET A 68 -5.61 17.98 11.19
C MET A 68 -5.32 19.22 12.06
N ARG A 69 -4.73 20.28 11.48
CA ARG A 69 -4.49 21.53 12.21
C ARG A 69 -5.78 22.32 12.48
N ARG A 70 -6.73 22.27 11.56
CA ARG A 70 -8.02 23.00 11.67
C ARG A 70 -9.08 22.22 12.43
N SER A 71 -8.95 20.90 12.48
CA SER A 71 -9.89 20.02 13.16
C SER A 71 -9.79 20.17 14.68
N THR A 72 -10.92 20.26 15.35
CA THR A 72 -11.00 20.38 16.83
C THR A 72 -10.50 19.12 17.55
N ASN A 73 -10.61 17.96 16.91
CA ASN A 73 -10.17 16.68 17.44
C ASN A 73 -8.81 16.22 16.87
N GLY A 74 -8.19 17.02 15.98
CA GLY A 74 -6.93 16.69 15.34
C GLY A 74 -6.99 15.55 14.32
N LEU A 75 -8.21 15.14 13.90
CA LEU A 75 -8.42 14.10 12.91
C LEU A 75 -8.57 14.68 11.50
N PRO A 76 -8.09 14.00 10.45
CA PRO A 76 -8.39 14.35 9.08
C PRO A 76 -9.85 14.00 8.72
N LEU A 77 -10.43 14.70 7.76
CA LEU A 77 -11.84 14.55 7.38
C LEU A 77 -12.24 13.11 7.00
N CYS A 78 -11.31 12.35 6.39
CA CYS A 78 -11.58 10.94 6.07
C CYS A 78 -11.85 10.11 7.34
N TYR A 79 -11.18 10.38 8.44
CA TYR A 79 -11.38 9.69 9.72
C TYR A 79 -12.67 10.15 10.43
N GLU A 80 -13.00 11.42 10.34
CA GLU A 80 -14.26 11.95 10.88
C GLU A 80 -15.48 11.33 10.20
N ARG A 81 -15.35 10.95 8.93
CA ARG A 81 -16.39 10.25 8.16
C ARG A 81 -16.41 8.74 8.35
N GLY A 82 -15.57 8.20 9.23
CA GLY A 82 -15.46 6.75 9.48
C GLY A 82 -14.80 5.98 8.35
N SER A 83 -13.98 6.63 7.53
CA SER A 83 -13.24 6.01 6.43
C SER A 83 -11.77 6.38 6.50
N PHE A 84 -10.89 5.43 6.20
CA PHE A 84 -9.46 5.68 6.05
C PHE A 84 -9.06 6.05 4.61
N TYR A 85 -10.01 6.05 3.68
CA TYR A 85 -9.76 6.41 2.30
C TYR A 85 -9.90 7.91 2.08
N ASP A 86 -8.97 8.45 1.31
CA ASP A 86 -9.11 9.77 0.71
C ASP A 86 -9.95 9.64 -0.55
N GLY A 87 -11.23 10.02 -0.45
CA GLY A 87 -12.15 10.02 -1.57
C GLY A 87 -11.83 11.16 -2.54
N THR A 88 -11.58 10.84 -3.79
CA THR A 88 -11.51 11.83 -4.86
C THR A 88 -12.92 12.33 -5.20
N LEU A 89 -13.05 13.63 -5.49
CA LEU A 89 -14.26 14.18 -6.07
C LEU A 89 -14.58 13.46 -7.39
N SER A 90 -15.87 13.39 -7.73
CA SER A 90 -16.29 12.89 -9.04
C SER A 90 -15.44 13.52 -10.13
N THR A 91 -14.84 12.69 -10.99
CA THR A 91 -14.04 13.10 -12.14
C THR A 91 -14.76 14.13 -12.99
N PHE A 92 -16.05 13.91 -13.23
CA PHE A 92 -16.92 14.80 -13.96
C PHE A 92 -16.96 16.21 -13.36
N LEU A 93 -17.17 16.33 -12.04
CA LEU A 93 -17.21 17.64 -11.36
C LEU A 93 -15.85 18.35 -11.39
N SER A 94 -14.76 17.61 -11.30
CA SER A 94 -13.41 18.16 -11.38
C SER A 94 -13.10 18.67 -12.79
N ALA A 95 -13.43 17.87 -13.81
CA ALA A 95 -13.16 18.19 -15.20
C ALA A 95 -13.98 19.39 -15.70
N HIS A 96 -15.22 19.57 -15.23
CA HIS A 96 -16.04 20.72 -15.62
C HIS A 96 -15.51 22.09 -15.16
N ARG A 97 -14.65 22.12 -14.15
CA ARG A 97 -14.09 23.36 -13.58
C ARG A 97 -12.78 23.81 -14.20
N VAL A 98 -12.18 23.00 -15.06
CA VAL A 98 -10.87 23.31 -15.67
C VAL A 98 -11.00 23.65 -17.12
N HIS A 99 -10.14 24.56 -17.60
CA HIS A 99 -10.04 24.95 -19.01
C HIS A 99 -9.14 24.00 -19.82
N GLN A 100 -8.22 23.34 -19.16
CA GLN A 100 -7.32 22.36 -19.75
C GLN A 100 -7.79 20.95 -19.38
N VAL A 101 -8.03 20.09 -20.36
CA VAL A 101 -8.46 18.72 -20.12
C VAL A 101 -7.24 17.81 -20.13
N GLU A 102 -6.89 17.33 -18.96
CA GLU A 102 -5.78 16.41 -18.74
C GLU A 102 -6.31 15.02 -18.41
N PRO A 103 -5.72 13.94 -18.99
CA PRO A 103 -6.10 12.56 -18.67
C PRO A 103 -6.02 12.25 -17.17
N GLY A 104 -5.05 12.82 -16.48
CA GLY A 104 -4.85 12.66 -15.03
C GLY A 104 -6.06 13.01 -14.16
N LEU A 105 -6.97 13.84 -14.67
CA LEU A 105 -8.23 14.13 -13.99
C LEU A 105 -9.15 12.90 -13.90
N PHE A 106 -9.01 11.96 -14.85
CA PHE A 106 -9.87 10.78 -14.98
C PHE A 106 -9.33 9.54 -14.27
N HIS A 107 -8.03 9.50 -13.94
CA HIS A 107 -7.39 8.38 -13.26
C HIS A 107 -6.62 8.81 -12.00
N ARG A 108 -7.19 9.72 -11.21
CA ARG A 108 -6.58 10.16 -9.96
C ARG A 108 -6.30 8.99 -9.02
N PRO A 109 -5.14 8.99 -8.34
CA PRO A 109 -4.82 7.94 -7.39
C PRO A 109 -5.75 7.99 -6.18
N THR A 110 -6.21 6.83 -5.75
CA THR A 110 -6.93 6.68 -4.48
C THR A 110 -5.93 6.32 -3.40
N PHE A 111 -5.91 7.10 -2.32
CA PHE A 111 -5.05 6.85 -1.19
C PHE A 111 -5.83 6.22 -0.03
N PHE A 112 -5.22 5.25 0.61
CA PHE A 112 -5.62 4.77 1.92
C PHE A 112 -4.70 5.41 2.96
N VAL A 113 -5.28 6.19 3.86
CA VAL A 113 -4.54 6.94 4.89
C VAL A 113 -4.55 6.13 6.18
N TRP A 114 -3.35 5.69 6.64
CA TRP A 114 -3.19 4.91 7.84
C TRP A 114 -2.24 5.58 8.83
N LEU A 115 -2.82 6.21 9.87
CA LEU A 115 -2.10 6.98 10.88
C LEU A 115 -2.39 6.42 12.29
N PRO A 116 -1.74 5.30 12.69
CA PRO A 116 -2.03 4.61 13.95
C PRO A 116 -1.99 5.50 15.19
N HIS A 117 -1.14 6.53 15.19
CA HIS A 117 -1.01 7.45 16.32
C HIS A 117 -2.26 8.32 16.59
N LEU A 118 -3.16 8.44 15.61
CA LEU A 118 -4.45 9.11 15.78
C LEU A 118 -5.56 8.17 16.27
N LEU A 119 -5.35 6.85 16.10
CA LEU A 119 -6.35 5.82 16.35
C LEU A 119 -6.22 5.20 17.73
N VAL A 120 -5.05 5.35 18.38
CA VAL A 120 -4.81 4.83 19.72
C VAL A 120 -4.33 5.96 20.65
N PRO A 121 -4.73 5.96 21.92
CA PRO A 121 -4.32 7.00 22.88
C PRO A 121 -2.80 7.04 23.10
N ARG A 122 -2.14 5.90 22.99
CA ARG A 122 -0.68 5.79 23.15
C ARG A 122 -0.15 4.70 22.23
N LEU A 123 0.65 5.10 21.26
CA LEU A 123 1.34 4.18 20.36
C LEU A 123 2.66 3.77 21.03
N THR A 124 2.80 2.50 21.39
CA THR A 124 3.94 1.94 22.12
C THR A 124 4.92 1.21 21.19
N CYS A 125 6.19 1.16 21.57
CA CYS A 125 7.21 0.45 20.82
C CYS A 125 7.05 -1.08 20.92
N PRO A 126 6.82 -1.80 19.81
CA PRO A 126 6.66 -3.26 19.83
C PRO A 126 7.87 -3.98 20.44
N THR A 127 9.09 -3.62 20.02
CA THR A 127 10.32 -4.25 20.56
C THR A 127 10.46 -4.02 22.06
N CYS A 128 10.25 -2.79 22.57
CA CYS A 128 10.35 -2.52 23.99
C CYS A 128 9.25 -3.23 24.79
N THR A 129 8.08 -3.44 24.21
CA THR A 129 7.00 -4.24 24.79
C THR A 129 7.45 -5.69 24.97
N THR A 130 8.01 -6.29 23.92
CA THR A 130 8.50 -7.68 23.95
C THR A 130 9.68 -7.86 24.90
N THR A 131 10.64 -6.94 24.89
CA THR A 131 11.83 -6.97 25.77
C THR A 131 11.57 -6.44 27.17
N LYS A 132 10.33 -6.06 27.50
CA LYS A 132 9.90 -5.50 28.79
C LYS A 132 10.71 -4.27 29.23
N GLN A 133 11.25 -3.54 28.27
CA GLN A 133 11.97 -2.30 28.54
C GLN A 133 11.00 -1.19 28.96
N LYS A 134 11.38 -0.44 30.00
CA LYS A 134 10.59 0.66 30.53
C LYS A 134 11.29 2.00 30.26
N GLY A 135 10.49 3.02 29.96
CA GLY A 135 10.94 4.40 29.88
C GLY A 135 11.23 5.00 31.26
N ARG A 136 11.59 6.27 31.28
CA ARG A 136 11.82 7.03 32.52
C ARG A 136 10.57 7.15 33.40
N ASP A 137 9.40 7.08 32.78
CA ASP A 137 8.07 7.11 33.41
C ASP A 137 7.61 5.74 33.93
N GLY A 138 8.47 4.70 33.85
CA GLY A 138 8.13 3.32 34.25
C GLY A 138 7.19 2.60 33.29
N LEU A 139 6.74 3.27 32.21
CA LEU A 139 5.84 2.72 31.21
C LEU A 139 6.63 2.22 29.99
N VAL A 140 5.96 1.45 29.12
CA VAL A 140 6.53 1.06 27.82
C VAL A 140 6.81 2.32 26.99
N PRO A 141 8.01 2.46 26.39
CA PRO A 141 8.37 3.60 25.57
C PRO A 141 7.39 3.83 24.43
N LYS A 142 6.99 5.09 24.24
CA LYS A 142 6.11 5.48 23.14
C LYS A 142 6.90 5.65 21.84
N LEU A 143 6.20 5.55 20.74
CA LEU A 143 6.71 5.91 19.42
C LEU A 143 6.44 7.39 19.15
N HIS A 144 7.46 8.08 18.62
CA HIS A 144 7.34 9.44 18.10
C HIS A 144 7.15 9.38 16.58
N LYS A 145 6.31 10.26 16.05
CA LYS A 145 6.15 10.44 14.61
C LYS A 145 7.38 11.12 14.02
N CYS A 146 7.90 10.58 12.91
CA CYS A 146 9.03 11.13 12.15
C CYS A 146 8.61 11.83 10.85
N GLY A 147 7.30 11.90 10.58
CA GLY A 147 6.74 12.49 9.37
C GLY A 147 6.21 11.42 8.40
N TRP A 148 5.83 11.89 7.23
CA TRP A 148 5.33 11.02 6.16
C TRP A 148 6.42 10.11 5.61
N VAL A 149 6.05 8.88 5.28
CA VAL A 149 6.92 7.98 4.52
C VAL A 149 7.18 8.60 3.14
N ARG A 150 8.42 8.54 2.68
CA ARG A 150 8.86 9.19 1.42
C ARG A 150 8.02 8.80 0.20
N TYR A 151 7.59 7.55 0.11
CA TYR A 151 6.82 7.02 -1.01
C TYR A 151 5.54 6.33 -0.53
N ALA A 152 4.42 6.65 -1.18
CA ALA A 152 3.20 5.89 -0.98
C ALA A 152 3.38 4.47 -1.53
N ARG A 153 2.95 3.46 -0.77
CA ARG A 153 3.09 2.05 -1.14
C ARG A 153 1.97 1.63 -2.06
N ARG A 154 2.29 1.04 -3.21
CA ARG A 154 1.29 0.52 -4.15
C ARG A 154 0.62 -0.73 -3.60
N ILE A 155 -0.69 -0.75 -3.63
CA ILE A 155 -1.55 -1.87 -3.28
C ILE A 155 -2.37 -2.23 -4.51
N ILE A 156 -2.38 -3.50 -4.86
CA ILE A 156 -3.17 -4.00 -5.99
C ILE A 156 -4.54 -4.41 -5.47
N ASP A 157 -5.55 -3.91 -6.12
CA ASP A 157 -6.93 -4.31 -5.93
C ASP A 157 -7.43 -5.10 -7.14
N VAL A 158 -8.67 -5.53 -7.15
CA VAL A 158 -9.24 -6.38 -8.19
C VAL A 158 -9.21 -5.72 -9.57
N ASP A 159 -9.50 -4.42 -9.65
CA ASP A 159 -9.63 -3.67 -10.90
C ASP A 159 -8.72 -2.43 -11.01
N ARG A 160 -7.99 -2.10 -9.94
CA ARG A 160 -7.18 -0.86 -9.85
C ARG A 160 -6.00 -1.01 -8.89
N SER A 161 -5.15 0.01 -8.88
CA SER A 161 -4.14 0.21 -7.85
C SER A 161 -4.59 1.27 -6.85
N LEU A 162 -4.36 1.00 -5.56
CA LEU A 162 -4.49 1.95 -4.45
C LEU A 162 -3.10 2.31 -3.94
N TYR A 163 -3.00 3.38 -3.16
CA TYR A 163 -1.73 3.82 -2.60
C TYR A 163 -1.87 4.02 -1.09
N LEU A 164 -1.05 3.30 -0.33
CA LEU A 164 -1.03 3.38 1.12
C LEU A 164 -0.13 4.54 1.56
N ALA A 165 -0.72 5.47 2.31
CA ALA A 165 -0.06 6.63 2.90
C ALA A 165 0.01 6.48 4.41
N SER A 166 1.19 6.70 5.01
CA SER A 166 1.37 6.61 6.46
C SER A 166 2.59 7.39 6.93
N TYR A 167 2.76 7.44 8.25
CA TYR A 167 3.94 8.01 8.89
C TYR A 167 5.00 6.96 9.19
N ALA A 168 6.24 7.41 9.26
CA ALA A 168 7.33 6.72 9.93
C ALA A 168 7.32 7.07 11.43
N TYR A 169 7.72 6.13 12.25
CA TYR A 169 7.76 6.25 13.71
C TYR A 169 9.11 5.82 14.24
N ARG A 170 9.51 6.41 15.37
CA ARG A 170 10.77 6.09 16.04
C ARG A 170 10.54 5.88 17.53
N CYS A 171 11.19 4.87 18.10
CA CYS A 171 11.13 4.62 19.53
C CYS A 171 11.80 5.73 20.35
N SER A 172 11.15 6.18 21.43
CA SER A 172 11.68 7.18 22.35
C SER A 172 12.78 6.64 23.30
N HIS A 173 12.94 5.32 23.39
CA HIS A 173 13.95 4.72 24.25
C HIS A 173 15.35 4.89 23.67
N LYS A 174 16.30 5.34 24.51
CA LYS A 174 17.66 5.68 24.08
C LYS A 174 18.42 4.53 23.45
N ASP A 175 18.24 3.32 23.97
CA ASP A 175 18.99 2.14 23.53
C ASP A 175 18.25 1.36 22.42
N CYS A 176 16.95 1.61 22.24
CA CYS A 176 16.16 0.95 21.19
C CYS A 176 16.25 1.72 19.87
N ARG A 177 15.85 2.99 19.86
CA ARG A 177 15.82 3.89 18.70
C ARG A 177 15.30 3.30 17.38
N ARG A 178 14.65 2.12 17.42
CA ARG A 178 14.13 1.46 16.22
C ARG A 178 13.10 2.32 15.50
N HIS A 179 13.15 2.24 14.17
CA HIS A 179 12.19 2.88 13.28
C HIS A 179 11.13 1.85 12.86
N TYR A 180 9.91 2.33 12.69
CA TYR A 180 8.77 1.54 12.24
C TYR A 180 8.00 2.34 11.19
N LEU A 181 7.58 1.68 10.14
CA LEU A 181 6.57 2.22 9.24
C LEU A 181 5.18 1.97 9.87
N GLY A 182 4.22 2.87 9.66
CA GLY A 182 2.89 2.72 10.25
C GLY A 182 2.15 1.45 9.86
N TRP A 183 2.62 0.78 8.82
CA TRP A 183 2.09 -0.50 8.33
C TRP A 183 3.01 -1.70 8.60
N SER A 184 4.09 -1.54 9.36
CA SER A 184 4.96 -2.68 9.67
C SER A 184 4.22 -3.75 10.47
N SER A 185 4.52 -5.03 10.22
CA SER A 185 3.89 -6.18 10.87
C SER A 185 3.97 -6.10 12.39
N ASP A 186 5.14 -5.71 12.92
CA ASP A 186 5.37 -5.55 14.35
C ASP A 186 4.45 -4.48 14.95
N LEU A 187 4.32 -3.35 14.25
CA LEU A 187 3.47 -2.26 14.73
C LEU A 187 1.99 -2.65 14.65
N LEU A 188 1.54 -3.24 13.55
CA LEU A 188 0.17 -3.73 13.40
C LEU A 188 -0.16 -4.79 14.47
N GLY A 189 0.76 -5.73 14.72
CA GLY A 189 0.60 -6.75 15.77
C GLY A 189 0.56 -6.19 17.18
N SER A 190 1.08 -4.98 17.43
CA SER A 190 1.03 -4.29 18.73
C SER A 190 -0.23 -3.45 18.94
N LEU A 191 -1.02 -3.20 17.89
CA LEU A 191 -2.28 -2.48 17.98
C LEU A 191 -3.38 -3.36 18.61
N PRO A 192 -4.44 -2.73 19.16
CA PRO A 192 -5.65 -3.47 19.55
C PRO A 192 -6.16 -4.30 18.36
N ARG A 193 -6.52 -5.57 18.62
CA ARG A 193 -6.90 -6.51 17.57
C ARG A 193 -8.05 -5.99 16.68
N SER A 194 -9.02 -5.33 17.26
CA SER A 194 -10.13 -4.71 16.53
C SER A 194 -9.62 -3.70 15.51
N LEU A 195 -8.67 -2.83 15.90
CA LEU A 195 -8.07 -1.84 15.03
C LEU A 195 -7.15 -2.48 13.98
N ALA A 196 -6.37 -3.48 14.35
CA ALA A 196 -5.50 -4.18 13.39
C ALA A 196 -6.31 -4.88 12.28
N LEU A 197 -7.53 -5.31 12.56
CA LEU A 197 -8.45 -5.90 11.58
C LEU A 197 -9.03 -4.87 10.58
N GLU A 198 -9.02 -3.58 10.95
CA GLU A 198 -9.42 -2.49 10.03
C GLU A 198 -8.36 -2.22 8.96
N PHE A 199 -7.15 -2.75 9.10
CA PHE A 199 -6.11 -2.63 8.08
C PHE A 199 -6.38 -3.63 6.95
N PRO A 200 -6.81 -3.16 5.75
CA PRO A 200 -7.43 -4.03 4.75
C PRO A 200 -6.42 -4.61 3.74
N PHE A 201 -5.13 -4.66 4.09
CA PHE A 201 -4.09 -5.05 3.15
C PHE A 201 -3.19 -6.16 3.68
N GLN A 202 -2.78 -7.01 2.77
CA GLN A 202 -1.67 -7.94 2.97
C GLN A 202 -0.46 -7.45 2.20
N LEU A 203 0.60 -7.11 2.93
CA LEU A 203 1.78 -6.47 2.36
C LEU A 203 2.85 -7.50 2.02
N THR A 204 3.55 -7.24 0.92
CA THR A 204 4.75 -7.96 0.49
C THR A 204 5.92 -6.97 0.48
N ARG A 205 7.13 -7.39 0.17
CA ARG A 205 8.31 -6.51 0.20
C ARG A 205 8.10 -5.15 -0.48
N ARG A 206 7.55 -5.09 -1.69
CA ARG A 206 7.48 -3.87 -2.51
C ARG A 206 6.07 -3.36 -2.78
N CYS A 207 5.07 -4.19 -2.65
CA CYS A 207 3.67 -3.82 -2.85
C CYS A 207 2.78 -4.57 -1.86
N GLY A 208 1.49 -4.60 -2.10
CA GLY A 208 0.54 -5.39 -1.33
C GLY A 208 -0.68 -5.72 -2.14
N LEU A 209 -1.53 -6.56 -1.60
CA LEU A 209 -2.86 -6.87 -2.12
C LEU A 209 -3.91 -6.38 -1.12
N THR A 210 -5.07 -5.97 -1.63
CA THR A 210 -6.23 -5.82 -0.75
C THR A 210 -6.62 -7.18 -0.18
N ASN A 211 -7.19 -7.22 1.03
CA ASN A 211 -7.69 -8.45 1.63
C ASN A 211 -8.72 -9.13 0.72
N TRP A 212 -9.49 -8.32 -0.03
CA TRP A 212 -10.45 -8.83 -1.01
C TRP A 212 -9.77 -9.60 -2.14
N LEU A 213 -8.75 -9.01 -2.77
CA LEU A 213 -7.99 -9.69 -3.84
C LEU A 213 -7.24 -10.91 -3.31
N ALA A 214 -6.70 -10.83 -2.10
CA ALA A 214 -6.03 -11.97 -1.46
C ALA A 214 -7.00 -13.13 -1.19
N SER A 215 -8.21 -12.84 -0.73
CA SER A 215 -9.26 -13.86 -0.55
C SER A 215 -9.68 -14.48 -1.88
N LEU A 216 -9.87 -13.64 -2.92
CA LEU A 216 -10.21 -14.12 -4.25
C LEU A 216 -9.11 -15.03 -4.83
N LEU A 217 -7.84 -14.69 -4.62
CA LEU A 217 -6.70 -15.55 -5.00
C LEU A 217 -6.76 -16.89 -4.26
N TYR A 218 -7.04 -16.84 -2.97
CA TYR A 218 -7.12 -18.05 -2.14
C TYR A 218 -8.21 -18.99 -2.64
N ASP A 219 -9.40 -18.46 -2.88
CA ASP A 219 -10.55 -19.23 -3.39
C ASP A 219 -10.29 -19.79 -4.79
N ALA A 220 -9.72 -18.95 -5.68
CA ALA A 220 -9.41 -19.36 -7.06
C ALA A 220 -8.41 -20.54 -7.09
N LEU A 221 -7.34 -20.47 -6.31
CA LEU A 221 -6.36 -21.56 -6.23
C LEU A 221 -6.94 -22.79 -5.55
N GLY A 222 -7.80 -22.63 -4.53
CA GLY A 222 -8.56 -23.72 -3.91
C GLY A 222 -9.50 -24.43 -4.89
N LEU A 223 -10.08 -23.69 -5.83
CA LEU A 223 -10.90 -24.23 -6.92
C LEU A 223 -10.08 -24.73 -8.13
N ARG A 224 -8.77 -24.93 -7.96
CA ARG A 224 -7.84 -25.41 -8.99
C ARG A 224 -7.64 -24.45 -10.17
N MET A 225 -7.98 -23.19 -10.03
CA MET A 225 -7.54 -22.16 -11.00
C MET A 225 -6.06 -21.90 -10.79
N GLY A 226 -5.22 -22.16 -11.78
CA GLY A 226 -3.80 -21.86 -11.69
C GLY A 226 -3.50 -20.34 -11.60
N ALA A 227 -2.35 -19.98 -11.07
CA ALA A 227 -1.94 -18.58 -10.96
C ALA A 227 -1.88 -17.84 -12.31
N GLY A 228 -1.60 -18.53 -13.41
CA GLY A 228 -1.63 -17.97 -14.77
C GLY A 228 -3.01 -17.46 -15.18
N PRO A 229 -4.04 -18.32 -15.24
CA PRO A 229 -5.43 -17.91 -15.49
C PRO A 229 -5.93 -16.84 -14.52
N PHE A 230 -5.59 -16.92 -13.24
CA PHE A 230 -5.92 -15.90 -12.26
C PHE A 230 -5.31 -14.53 -12.65
N THR A 231 -4.02 -14.52 -12.99
CA THR A 231 -3.34 -13.29 -13.45
C THR A 231 -4.02 -12.69 -14.67
N GLN A 232 -4.39 -13.51 -15.66
CA GLN A 232 -5.09 -13.05 -16.86
C GLN A 232 -6.46 -12.46 -16.53
N MET A 233 -7.18 -13.05 -15.59
CA MET A 233 -8.47 -12.53 -15.11
C MET A 233 -8.29 -11.15 -14.48
N ILE A 234 -7.35 -10.98 -13.55
CA ILE A 234 -7.07 -9.69 -12.91
C ILE A 234 -6.59 -8.66 -13.95
N GLN A 235 -5.72 -9.07 -14.86
CA GLN A 235 -5.26 -8.22 -15.96
C GLN A 235 -6.43 -7.71 -16.81
N SER A 236 -7.36 -8.59 -17.16
CA SER A 236 -8.56 -8.22 -17.94
C SER A 236 -9.44 -7.21 -17.19
N LEU A 237 -9.59 -7.33 -15.87
CA LEU A 237 -10.34 -6.38 -15.05
C LEU A 237 -9.65 -5.01 -15.01
N HIS A 238 -8.33 -4.96 -14.84
CA HIS A 238 -7.56 -3.73 -14.87
C HIS A 238 -7.60 -3.05 -16.24
N TYR A 239 -7.50 -3.81 -17.35
CA TYR A 239 -7.64 -3.25 -18.70
C TYR A 239 -9.05 -2.73 -18.96
N ARG A 240 -10.09 -3.44 -18.51
CA ARG A 240 -11.47 -2.96 -18.60
C ARG A 240 -11.63 -1.61 -17.90
N ARG A 241 -11.12 -1.49 -16.70
CA ARG A 241 -11.16 -0.22 -15.95
C ARG A 241 -10.42 0.91 -16.67
N TYR A 242 -9.27 0.59 -17.26
CA TYR A 242 -8.52 1.53 -18.07
C TYR A 242 -9.33 1.97 -19.31
N ASP A 243 -9.93 1.04 -20.04
CA ASP A 243 -10.71 1.33 -21.24
C ASP A 243 -11.96 2.16 -20.92
N GLU A 244 -12.67 1.85 -19.83
CA GLU A 244 -13.79 2.63 -19.33
C GLU A 244 -13.36 4.08 -19.01
N THR A 245 -12.25 4.23 -18.32
CA THR A 245 -11.70 5.55 -17.96
C THR A 245 -11.28 6.35 -19.19
N ARG A 246 -10.66 5.68 -20.15
CA ARG A 246 -10.26 6.27 -21.43
C ARG A 246 -11.47 6.69 -22.25
N LEU A 247 -12.51 5.86 -22.29
CA LEU A 247 -13.76 6.19 -22.98
C LEU A 247 -14.43 7.42 -22.35
N GLN A 248 -14.53 7.48 -21.03
CA GLN A 248 -15.04 8.65 -20.32
C GLN A 248 -14.27 9.93 -20.67
N PHE A 249 -12.94 9.83 -20.75
CA PHE A 249 -12.11 10.96 -21.16
C PHE A 249 -12.42 11.39 -22.62
N LEU A 250 -12.52 10.44 -23.54
CA LEU A 250 -12.79 10.74 -24.96
C LEU A 250 -14.19 11.34 -25.15
N GLU A 251 -15.20 10.81 -24.48
CA GLU A 251 -16.55 11.36 -24.48
C GLU A 251 -16.57 12.79 -23.95
N PHE A 252 -15.90 13.03 -22.82
CA PHE A 252 -15.80 14.36 -22.24
C PHE A 252 -15.08 15.36 -23.18
N VAL A 253 -14.00 14.95 -23.84
CA VAL A 253 -13.30 15.76 -24.84
C VAL A 253 -14.23 16.07 -26.03
N HIS A 254 -14.96 15.07 -26.52
CA HIS A 254 -15.92 15.24 -27.61
C HIS A 254 -17.02 16.25 -27.28
N GLU A 255 -17.65 16.09 -26.10
CA GLU A 255 -18.66 17.03 -25.61
C GLU A 255 -18.13 18.45 -25.51
N ARG A 256 -16.89 18.61 -25.03
CA ARG A 256 -16.24 19.92 -24.92
C ARG A 256 -15.93 20.53 -26.31
N MET A 257 -15.53 19.72 -27.26
CA MET A 257 -15.22 20.19 -28.62
C MET A 257 -16.48 20.57 -29.41
N THR A 258 -17.60 19.93 -29.18
CA THR A 258 -18.88 20.15 -29.89
C THR A 258 -19.81 21.11 -29.16
N GLY A 259 -19.57 21.43 -27.90
CA GLY A 259 -20.41 22.30 -27.09
C GLY A 259 -20.10 23.80 -27.24
N ASP A 260 -20.97 24.65 -26.71
CA ASP A 260 -20.85 26.13 -26.73
C ASP A 260 -19.55 26.68 -26.14
N ARG A 261 -18.85 25.87 -25.37
CA ARG A 261 -17.57 26.19 -24.70
C ARG A 261 -16.33 25.68 -25.44
N ALA A 262 -16.44 25.24 -26.67
CA ALA A 262 -15.31 24.70 -27.45
C ALA A 262 -14.14 25.71 -27.55
N HIS A 263 -14.45 27.01 -27.64
CA HIS A 263 -13.47 28.09 -27.67
C HIS A 263 -12.62 28.23 -26.39
N LEU A 264 -13.04 27.63 -25.26
CA LEU A 264 -12.31 27.65 -24.01
C LEU A 264 -11.29 26.49 -23.88
N LEU A 265 -11.32 25.53 -24.82
CA LEU A 265 -10.35 24.44 -24.85
C LEU A 265 -9.03 24.94 -25.42
N THR A 266 -8.04 25.10 -24.57
CA THR A 266 -6.72 25.60 -25.00
C THR A 266 -5.77 24.48 -25.39
N LYS A 267 -5.89 23.29 -24.76
CA LYS A 267 -5.01 22.15 -25.02
C LYS A 267 -5.68 20.83 -24.59
N ILE A 268 -5.57 19.82 -25.44
CA ILE A 268 -5.97 18.45 -25.13
C ILE A 268 -4.69 17.61 -25.07
N MET A 269 -4.47 16.91 -23.97
CA MET A 269 -3.38 15.95 -23.85
C MET A 269 -3.88 14.56 -24.23
N PRO A 270 -3.07 13.74 -24.94
CA PRO A 270 -3.47 12.39 -25.28
C PRO A 270 -3.57 11.53 -24.01
N PHE A 271 -4.54 10.61 -23.98
CA PHE A 271 -4.63 9.60 -22.95
C PHE A 271 -3.51 8.57 -23.16
N GLY A 272 -2.62 8.40 -22.18
CA GLY A 272 -1.48 7.50 -22.28
C GLY A 272 -1.89 6.02 -22.34
N ASN A 273 -0.95 5.13 -22.66
CA ASN A 273 -1.18 3.69 -22.64
C ASN A 273 -1.32 3.16 -21.20
N PHE A 274 -1.90 1.95 -21.05
CA PHE A 274 -2.11 1.32 -19.75
C PHE A 274 -0.85 1.32 -18.87
N GLY A 275 0.29 0.86 -19.38
CA GLY A 275 1.55 0.75 -18.64
C GLY A 275 2.40 2.02 -18.68
N ASP A 276 1.93 3.10 -19.29
CA ASP A 276 2.67 4.35 -19.35
C ASP A 276 2.85 4.93 -17.95
N ARG A 277 4.12 4.99 -17.54
CA ARG A 277 4.50 5.40 -16.19
C ARG A 277 4.14 6.86 -15.90
N ASP A 278 4.28 7.72 -16.89
CA ASP A 278 4.01 9.14 -16.75
C ASP A 278 2.54 9.49 -17.05
N GLY A 279 1.75 8.48 -17.48
CA GLY A 279 0.32 8.54 -17.73
C GLY A 279 -0.49 7.74 -16.71
N TYR A 280 -1.18 6.69 -17.19
CA TYR A 280 -2.09 5.88 -16.35
C TYR A 280 -1.37 5.05 -15.28
N ALA A 281 -0.13 4.64 -15.52
CA ALA A 281 0.72 3.84 -14.62
C ALA A 281 0.06 2.53 -14.15
N GLY A 282 -0.75 1.89 -15.00
CA GLY A 282 -1.39 0.61 -14.72
C GLY A 282 -0.36 -0.48 -14.47
N HIS A 283 -0.65 -1.35 -13.52
CA HIS A 283 0.24 -2.44 -13.16
C HIS A 283 -0.54 -3.64 -12.65
N VAL A 284 -0.25 -4.80 -13.18
CA VAL A 284 -0.75 -6.09 -12.67
C VAL A 284 0.45 -6.98 -12.35
N PRO A 285 0.50 -7.59 -11.15
CA PRO A 285 1.57 -8.51 -10.80
C PRO A 285 1.61 -9.73 -11.72
N SER A 286 2.78 -10.37 -11.81
CA SER A 286 2.96 -11.60 -12.58
C SER A 286 2.34 -12.82 -11.87
N ALA A 287 2.10 -13.91 -12.61
CA ALA A 287 1.66 -15.17 -12.04
C ALA A 287 2.61 -15.68 -10.95
N LYS A 288 3.93 -15.52 -11.14
CA LYS A 288 4.93 -15.86 -10.13
C LYS A 288 4.73 -15.09 -8.82
N TYR A 289 4.37 -13.81 -8.90
CA TYR A 289 4.07 -13.02 -7.70
C TYR A 289 2.88 -13.60 -6.93
N PHE A 290 1.79 -13.94 -7.62
CA PHE A 290 0.61 -14.52 -6.98
C PHE A 290 0.90 -15.90 -6.37
N THR A 291 1.70 -16.74 -7.04
CA THR A 291 2.16 -18.02 -6.49
C THR A 291 2.98 -17.81 -5.22
N CYS A 292 4.02 -16.97 -5.26
CA CYS A 292 4.84 -16.68 -4.07
C CYS A 292 4.02 -16.08 -2.94
N PHE A 293 3.06 -15.23 -3.25
CA PHE A 293 2.17 -14.62 -2.26
C PHE A 293 1.31 -15.69 -1.56
N TYR A 294 0.72 -16.59 -2.34
CA TYR A 294 -0.08 -17.70 -1.81
C TYR A 294 0.76 -18.65 -0.95
N ASP A 295 1.93 -19.04 -1.43
CA ASP A 295 2.85 -19.92 -0.68
C ASP A 295 3.22 -19.31 0.69
N ASN A 296 3.49 -18.02 0.73
CA ASN A 296 3.77 -17.31 1.99
C ASN A 296 2.59 -17.35 2.97
N ILE A 297 1.35 -17.17 2.48
CA ILE A 297 0.16 -17.26 3.31
C ILE A 297 0.04 -18.69 3.86
N MET A 298 0.17 -19.69 2.99
CA MET A 298 0.07 -21.11 3.38
C MET A 298 1.13 -21.49 4.41
N GLN A 299 2.37 -21.04 4.22
CA GLN A 299 3.44 -21.29 5.19
C GLN A 299 3.16 -20.67 6.56
N ARG A 300 2.59 -19.45 6.60
CA ARG A 300 2.21 -18.79 7.86
C ARG A 300 1.03 -19.51 8.54
N ALA A 301 0.06 -19.99 7.78
CA ALA A 301 -1.08 -20.73 8.29
C ALA A 301 -0.75 -22.21 8.65
N ALA A 302 0.34 -22.75 8.12
CA ALA A 302 0.70 -24.16 8.29
C ALA A 302 0.78 -24.64 9.76
N PRO A 303 1.33 -23.88 10.74
CA PRO A 303 1.35 -24.29 12.13
C PRO A 303 -0.07 -24.45 12.71
N GLU A 304 -0.95 -23.48 12.44
CA GLU A 304 -2.35 -23.51 12.90
C GLU A 304 -3.13 -24.63 12.21
N MET A 305 -2.93 -24.81 10.91
CA MET A 305 -3.54 -25.91 10.16
C MET A 305 -3.10 -27.27 10.69
N LYS A 306 -1.79 -27.45 10.99
CA LYS A 306 -1.27 -28.68 11.59
C LYS A 306 -1.89 -28.94 12.97
N GLN A 307 -2.05 -27.90 13.77
CA GLN A 307 -2.70 -28.01 15.08
C GLN A 307 -4.17 -28.40 14.94
N LEU A 308 -4.90 -27.77 14.04
CA LEU A 308 -6.31 -28.10 13.75
C LEU A 308 -6.47 -29.55 13.27
N ILE A 309 -5.59 -30.01 12.37
CA ILE A 309 -5.57 -31.40 11.91
C ILE A 309 -5.27 -32.35 13.07
N ALA A 310 -4.30 -32.04 13.93
CA ALA A 310 -3.97 -32.86 15.09
C ALA A 310 -5.10 -32.92 16.13
N MET A 311 -5.88 -31.84 16.24
CA MET A 311 -7.04 -31.79 17.16
C MET A 311 -8.31 -32.43 16.56
N SER A 312 -8.38 -32.59 15.22
CA SER A 312 -9.50 -33.26 14.59
C SER A 312 -9.41 -34.76 14.84
N SER A 313 -10.44 -35.35 15.44
CA SER A 313 -10.52 -36.78 15.73
C SER A 313 -10.85 -37.63 14.48
N VAL A 314 -10.17 -37.34 13.37
CA VAL A 314 -10.40 -38.07 12.12
C VAL A 314 -9.68 -39.41 12.17
N ARG A 315 -10.44 -40.51 12.12
CA ARG A 315 -9.91 -41.89 12.15
C ARG A 315 -9.17 -42.26 10.85
N VAL A 316 -9.46 -41.59 9.74
CA VAL A 316 -8.82 -41.83 8.43
C VAL A 316 -8.65 -40.51 7.72
N LEU A 317 -7.41 -40.13 7.40
CA LEU A 317 -7.09 -39.01 6.54
C LEU A 317 -6.55 -39.58 5.23
N GLN A 318 -7.34 -39.50 4.16
CA GLN A 318 -6.88 -39.82 2.81
C GLN A 318 -6.34 -38.55 2.17
N VAL A 319 -5.03 -38.44 2.04
CA VAL A 319 -4.36 -37.33 1.35
C VAL A 319 -4.03 -37.79 -0.07
N ASP A 320 -4.70 -37.21 -1.04
CA ASP A 320 -4.36 -37.40 -2.45
C ASP A 320 -3.19 -36.47 -2.83
N HIS A 321 -2.04 -37.05 -3.10
CA HIS A 321 -0.82 -36.36 -3.47
C HIS A 321 -0.68 -36.16 -4.99
N SER A 322 -1.73 -35.82 -5.69
CA SER A 322 -1.64 -35.55 -7.13
C SER A 322 -1.21 -34.10 -7.45
N PHE A 323 -0.16 -33.60 -6.82
CA PHE A 323 0.54 -32.41 -7.30
C PHE A 323 1.60 -32.82 -8.34
N LYS A 324 1.20 -32.94 -9.59
CA LYS A 324 2.15 -32.85 -10.70
C LYS A 324 2.49 -31.37 -10.88
N VAL A 325 3.65 -30.98 -10.34
CA VAL A 325 4.31 -29.73 -10.72
C VAL A 325 4.94 -29.99 -12.07
N SER A 326 4.38 -29.44 -13.13
CA SER A 326 4.99 -29.36 -14.45
C SER A 326 5.66 -28.02 -14.63
#